data_5b994c4cc5de94bd03159c859cdd6a73
#
_entry.id   5b994c4cc5de94bd03159c859cdd6a73
#
_cell.length_a   1.000
_cell.length_b   1.000
_cell.length_c   1.000
_cell.angle_alpha   90.00
_cell.angle_beta   90.00
_cell.angle_gamma   90.00
#
_symmetry.space_group_name_H-M   'P 1'
#
loop_
_entity.id
_entity.type
_entity.pdbx_description
1 polymer ?
#
loop_
_entity_poly.entity_id
_entity_poly.type
_entity_poly.pdbx_seq_one_letter_code
_entity_poly.pdbx_strand_id
1 'polypeptide(L)'
;MKREKRTYREMWGKMISFFMYDGMKKDEYATIQGEIYEKNLRNMTIYSSVSAFLFLGLYISSYLIDSIIGNRFLYLIQFIVSFLVMCAFRTIAQNHRAAGESVKYIFEVSLLSFGIVLGAIKSPEAEAAVFIVLLVIIPMMLYDVLLFSVLIRATMIIVYVVIALQTKDMGYCSLT
;
A
#
# COMPACT_ATOMS: atom_id res chain seq x y z
N MET A 1 0.40 43.29 -9.42
CA MET A 1 -0.09 42.11 -10.17
C MET A 1 1.01 41.19 -10.77
N LYS A 2 2.05 41.65 -11.50
CA LYS A 2 3.15 40.79 -11.98
C LYS A 2 4.03 40.20 -10.87
N ARG A 3 4.26 40.91 -9.77
CA ARG A 3 5.11 40.50 -8.63
C ARG A 3 4.44 39.39 -7.80
N GLU A 4 3.13 39.46 -7.58
CA GLU A 4 2.35 38.42 -6.87
C GLU A 4 2.34 37.09 -7.64
N LYS A 5 2.08 37.12 -8.95
CA LYS A 5 2.07 35.91 -9.79
C LYS A 5 3.43 35.21 -9.79
N ARG A 6 4.55 35.97 -9.68
CA ARG A 6 5.89 35.41 -9.58
C ARG A 6 6.10 34.70 -8.25
N THR A 7 5.64 35.30 -7.14
CA THR A 7 5.72 34.72 -5.78
C THR A 7 4.91 33.42 -5.68
N TYR A 8 3.69 33.40 -6.22
CA TYR A 8 2.86 32.17 -6.26
C TYR A 8 3.53 31.05 -7.06
N ARG A 9 4.10 31.35 -8.23
CA ARG A 9 4.77 30.36 -9.07
C ARG A 9 6.03 29.78 -8.42
N GLU A 10 6.79 30.62 -7.71
CA GLU A 10 7.97 30.20 -6.95
C GLU A 10 7.57 29.34 -5.74
N MET A 11 6.48 29.68 -5.04
CA MET A 11 5.94 28.93 -3.92
C MET A 11 5.44 27.54 -4.39
N TRP A 12 4.67 27.50 -5.48
CA TRP A 12 4.21 26.24 -6.07
C TRP A 12 5.38 25.37 -6.55
N GLY A 13 6.40 25.98 -7.17
CA GLY A 13 7.63 25.28 -7.59
C GLY A 13 8.36 24.64 -6.41
N LYS A 14 8.50 25.37 -5.30
CA LYS A 14 9.10 24.84 -4.07
C LYS A 14 8.28 23.73 -3.45
N MET A 15 6.96 23.87 -3.42
CA MET A 15 6.05 22.89 -2.89
C MET A 15 6.07 21.58 -3.72
N ILE A 16 6.02 21.69 -5.05
CA ILE A 16 6.16 20.54 -5.95
C ILE A 16 7.53 19.87 -5.76
N SER A 17 8.60 20.66 -5.69
CA SER A 17 9.96 20.15 -5.46
C SER A 17 10.06 19.40 -4.12
N PHE A 18 9.43 19.92 -3.06
CA PHE A 18 9.37 19.26 -1.76
C PHE A 18 8.68 17.90 -1.85
N PHE A 19 7.50 17.83 -2.48
CA PHE A 19 6.74 16.58 -2.62
C PHE A 19 7.36 15.57 -3.59
N MET A 20 8.11 16.03 -4.60
CA MET A 20 8.75 15.16 -5.61
C MET A 20 10.15 14.69 -5.22
N TYR A 21 10.87 15.47 -4.43
CA TYR A 21 12.28 15.24 -4.11
C TYR A 21 12.58 15.27 -2.61
N ASP A 22 11.56 15.12 -1.75
CA ASP A 22 11.68 15.12 -0.28
C ASP A 22 12.45 16.34 0.25
N GLY A 23 12.27 17.50 -0.38
CA GLY A 23 12.94 18.75 -0.02
C GLY A 23 14.38 18.89 -0.52
N MET A 24 14.93 17.87 -1.21
CA MET A 24 16.26 17.92 -1.81
C MET A 24 16.25 18.63 -3.16
N LYS A 25 17.42 19.01 -3.65
CA LYS A 25 17.56 19.43 -5.05
C LYS A 25 17.47 18.21 -5.97
N LYS A 26 16.96 18.42 -7.18
CA LYS A 26 16.79 17.37 -8.17
C LYS A 26 18.07 16.57 -8.44
N ASP A 27 19.21 17.26 -8.50
CA ASP A 27 20.51 16.64 -8.78
C ASP A 27 21.00 15.79 -7.57
N GLU A 28 20.78 16.27 -6.34
CA GLU A 28 21.07 15.53 -5.13
C GLU A 28 20.19 14.28 -5.02
N TYR A 29 18.88 14.42 -5.28
CA TYR A 29 17.95 13.31 -5.29
C TYR A 29 18.32 12.25 -6.34
N ALA A 30 18.72 12.68 -7.56
CA ALA A 30 19.16 11.75 -8.61
C ALA A 30 20.37 10.91 -8.19
N THR A 31 21.28 11.45 -7.38
CA THR A 31 22.46 10.76 -6.90
C THR A 31 22.11 9.61 -5.92
N ILE A 32 21.15 9.84 -5.02
CA ILE A 32 20.76 8.85 -4.01
C ILE A 32 19.66 7.90 -4.47
N GLN A 33 19.02 8.20 -5.60
CA GLN A 33 17.89 7.43 -6.10
C GLN A 33 18.23 5.95 -6.38
N GLY A 34 19.49 5.68 -6.77
CA GLY A 34 20.00 4.31 -6.93
C GLY A 34 20.01 3.54 -5.62
N GLU A 35 20.55 4.15 -4.57
CA GLU A 35 20.62 3.55 -3.21
C GLU A 35 19.23 3.32 -2.62
N ILE A 36 18.31 4.27 -2.81
CA ILE A 36 16.91 4.13 -2.39
C ILE A 36 16.27 2.92 -3.07
N TYR A 37 16.49 2.76 -4.39
CA TYR A 37 15.96 1.64 -5.14
C TYR A 37 16.51 0.30 -4.64
N GLU A 38 17.81 0.16 -4.45
CA GLU A 38 18.44 -1.07 -3.92
C GLU A 38 17.92 -1.41 -2.53
N LYS A 39 17.75 -0.40 -1.67
CA LYS A 39 17.20 -0.57 -0.34
C LYS A 39 15.75 -1.05 -0.38
N ASN A 40 14.93 -0.44 -1.25
CA ASN A 40 13.55 -0.87 -1.48
C ASN A 40 13.51 -2.30 -2.03
N LEU A 41 14.37 -2.66 -2.98
CA LEU A 41 14.45 -4.00 -3.55
C LEU A 41 14.69 -5.06 -2.46
N ARG A 42 15.65 -4.81 -1.57
CA ARG A 42 15.95 -5.70 -0.44
C ARG A 42 14.77 -5.80 0.53
N ASN A 43 14.21 -4.65 0.92
CA ASN A 43 13.09 -4.59 1.83
C ASN A 43 11.87 -5.33 1.26
N MET A 44 11.53 -5.07 0.00
CA MET A 44 10.40 -5.72 -0.67
C MET A 44 10.56 -7.23 -0.79
N THR A 45 11.79 -7.71 -1.03
CA THR A 45 12.07 -9.16 -1.04
C THR A 45 11.80 -9.78 0.34
N ILE A 46 12.19 -9.11 1.42
CA ILE A 46 11.95 -9.58 2.79
C ILE A 46 10.44 -9.53 3.10
N TYR A 47 9.79 -8.39 2.88
CA TYR A 47 8.39 -8.19 3.25
C TYR A 47 7.43 -9.06 2.44
N SER A 48 7.67 -9.23 1.13
CA SER A 48 6.85 -10.13 0.33
C SER A 48 7.03 -11.59 0.75
N SER A 49 8.24 -11.99 1.16
CA SER A 49 8.50 -13.34 1.70
C SER A 49 7.77 -13.54 3.02
N VAL A 50 7.94 -12.63 3.98
CA VAL A 50 7.25 -12.70 5.29
C VAL A 50 5.74 -12.69 5.08
N SER A 51 5.23 -11.84 4.20
CA SER A 51 3.81 -11.77 3.86
C SER A 51 3.29 -13.08 3.28
N ALA A 52 4.03 -13.70 2.35
CA ALA A 52 3.65 -14.98 1.77
C ALA A 52 3.58 -16.08 2.84
N PHE A 53 4.57 -16.19 3.72
CA PHE A 53 4.52 -17.17 4.82
C PHE A 53 3.38 -16.90 5.80
N LEU A 54 3.12 -15.65 6.14
CA LEU A 54 2.05 -15.26 7.04
C LEU A 54 0.68 -15.63 6.46
N PHE A 55 0.41 -15.27 5.20
CA PHE A 55 -0.87 -15.57 4.56
C PHE A 55 -1.06 -17.06 4.27
N LEU A 56 0.02 -17.79 3.98
CA LEU A 56 -0.03 -19.26 3.92
C LEU A 56 -0.40 -19.85 5.28
N GLY A 57 0.21 -19.37 6.35
CA GLY A 57 -0.12 -19.79 7.72
C GLY A 57 -1.59 -19.51 8.08
N LEU A 58 -2.08 -18.31 7.78
CA LEU A 58 -3.49 -17.94 7.97
C LEU A 58 -4.43 -18.79 7.11
N TYR A 59 -4.06 -19.08 5.88
CA TYR A 59 -4.84 -19.97 5.01
C TYR A 59 -4.94 -21.38 5.60
N ILE A 60 -3.83 -21.97 6.04
CA ILE A 60 -3.82 -23.29 6.70
C ILE A 60 -4.62 -23.25 8.01
N SER A 61 -4.41 -22.23 8.83
CA SER A 61 -5.14 -22.07 10.10
C SER A 61 -6.64 -21.92 9.90
N SER A 62 -7.09 -21.41 8.76
CA SER A 62 -8.52 -21.30 8.43
C SER A 62 -9.24 -22.64 8.26
N TYR A 63 -8.53 -23.75 8.20
CA TYR A 63 -9.12 -25.09 8.25
C TYR A 63 -9.29 -25.62 9.67
N LEU A 64 -8.62 -25.00 10.64
CA LEU A 64 -8.59 -25.43 12.04
C LEU A 64 -9.42 -24.50 12.96
N ILE A 65 -9.67 -23.25 12.52
CA ILE A 65 -10.29 -22.22 13.33
C ILE A 65 -11.55 -21.70 12.62
N ASP A 66 -12.71 -21.99 13.17
CA ASP A 66 -14.01 -21.65 12.58
C ASP A 66 -14.21 -20.14 12.39
N SER A 67 -13.72 -19.32 13.32
CA SER A 67 -13.88 -17.87 13.26
C SER A 67 -13.24 -17.20 12.02
N ILE A 68 -12.24 -17.84 11.39
CA ILE A 68 -11.55 -17.30 10.22
C ILE A 68 -11.85 -18.05 8.91
N ILE A 69 -12.75 -19.05 8.97
CA ILE A 69 -13.10 -19.91 7.83
C ILE A 69 -13.68 -19.09 6.65
N GLY A 70 -14.47 -18.06 6.95
CA GLY A 70 -15.07 -17.16 5.97
C GLY A 70 -14.08 -16.31 5.18
N ASN A 71 -12.83 -16.20 5.66
CA ASN A 71 -11.77 -15.40 5.03
C ASN A 71 -10.75 -16.24 4.25
N ARG A 72 -10.96 -17.55 4.15
CA ARG A 72 -10.04 -18.51 3.51
C ARG A 72 -9.59 -18.07 2.11
N PHE A 73 -10.54 -17.73 1.25
CA PHE A 73 -10.23 -17.27 -0.10
C PHE A 73 -9.40 -15.98 -0.12
N LEU A 74 -9.67 -15.08 0.79
CA LEU A 74 -8.93 -13.82 0.91
C LEU A 74 -7.46 -14.07 1.28
N TYR A 75 -7.22 -14.98 2.23
CA TYR A 75 -5.86 -15.39 2.61
C TYR A 75 -5.13 -16.08 1.46
N LEU A 76 -5.81 -16.96 0.72
CA LEU A 76 -5.22 -17.64 -0.44
C LEU A 76 -4.84 -16.66 -1.55
N ILE A 77 -5.73 -15.72 -1.89
CA ILE A 77 -5.45 -14.69 -2.89
C ILE A 77 -4.23 -13.86 -2.47
N GLN A 78 -4.22 -13.41 -1.22
CA GLN A 78 -3.12 -12.59 -0.73
C GLN A 78 -1.80 -13.36 -0.63
N PHE A 79 -1.83 -14.65 -0.31
CA PHE A 79 -0.68 -15.55 -0.40
C PHE A 79 -0.14 -15.61 -1.83
N ILE A 80 -1.00 -15.86 -2.83
CA ILE A 80 -0.61 -15.95 -4.23
C ILE A 80 0.01 -14.63 -4.70
N VAL A 81 -0.61 -13.51 -4.41
CA VAL A 81 -0.08 -12.18 -4.77
C VAL A 81 1.28 -11.94 -4.12
N SER A 82 1.43 -12.19 -2.82
CA SER A 82 2.69 -12.02 -2.10
C SER A 82 3.79 -12.92 -2.66
N PHE A 83 3.46 -14.15 -3.01
CA PHE A 83 4.39 -15.10 -3.60
C PHE A 83 4.84 -14.68 -5.01
N LEU A 84 3.92 -14.24 -5.86
CA LEU A 84 4.24 -13.71 -7.20
C LEU A 84 5.10 -12.46 -7.12
N VAL A 85 4.80 -11.55 -6.19
CA VAL A 85 5.60 -10.36 -5.93
C VAL A 85 7.01 -10.74 -5.47
N MET A 86 7.14 -11.69 -4.56
CA MET A 86 8.44 -12.20 -4.11
C MET A 86 9.26 -12.75 -5.30
N CYS A 87 8.64 -13.54 -6.17
CA CYS A 87 9.29 -14.06 -7.37
C CYS A 87 9.69 -12.93 -8.34
N ALA A 88 8.79 -11.96 -8.57
CA ALA A 88 9.04 -10.83 -9.46
C ALA A 88 10.22 -9.96 -8.96
N PHE A 89 10.33 -9.74 -7.65
CA PHE A 89 11.49 -9.00 -7.09
C PHE A 89 12.80 -9.76 -7.25
N ARG A 90 12.79 -11.09 -7.15
CA ARG A 90 13.99 -11.89 -7.33
C ARG A 90 14.45 -12.03 -8.78
N THR A 91 13.56 -11.90 -9.75
CA THR A 91 13.85 -12.19 -11.15
C THR A 91 13.84 -10.95 -12.05
N ILE A 92 12.79 -10.13 -11.96
CA ILE A 92 12.54 -9.04 -12.90
C ILE A 92 13.09 -7.71 -12.36
N ALA A 93 12.81 -7.43 -11.09
CA ALA A 93 13.13 -6.12 -10.51
C ALA A 93 14.64 -5.85 -10.42
N GLN A 94 15.46 -6.88 -10.31
CA GLN A 94 16.93 -6.75 -10.31
C GLN A 94 17.46 -6.19 -11.63
N ASN A 95 16.81 -6.51 -12.74
CA ASN A 95 17.26 -6.13 -14.09
C ASN A 95 16.50 -4.93 -14.68
N HIS A 96 15.29 -4.66 -14.18
CA HIS A 96 14.39 -3.65 -14.73
C HIS A 96 13.79 -2.78 -13.63
N ARG A 97 14.39 -1.62 -13.38
CA ARG A 97 13.99 -0.69 -12.34
C ARG A 97 12.52 -0.27 -12.45
N ALA A 98 12.05 0.09 -13.65
CA ALA A 98 10.65 0.49 -13.84
C ALA A 98 9.65 -0.62 -13.49
N ALA A 99 10.00 -1.88 -13.79
CA ALA A 99 9.20 -3.03 -13.39
C ALA A 99 9.21 -3.23 -11.87
N GLY A 100 10.36 -3.03 -11.22
CA GLY A 100 10.48 -3.10 -9.76
C GLY A 100 9.60 -2.09 -9.05
N GLU A 101 9.58 -0.84 -9.51
CA GLU A 101 8.70 0.20 -8.96
C GLU A 101 7.22 -0.15 -9.16
N SER A 102 6.83 -0.65 -10.33
CA SER A 102 5.45 -1.08 -10.59
C SER A 102 5.02 -2.24 -9.68
N VAL A 103 5.85 -3.23 -9.49
CA VAL A 103 5.59 -4.39 -8.60
C VAL A 103 5.46 -3.95 -7.15
N LYS A 104 6.26 -2.95 -6.71
CA LYS A 104 6.15 -2.34 -5.39
C LYS A 104 4.75 -1.77 -5.15
N TYR A 105 4.26 -0.94 -6.06
CA TYR A 105 2.93 -0.34 -5.93
C TYR A 105 1.80 -1.38 -6.01
N ILE A 106 1.93 -2.40 -6.86
CA ILE A 106 0.97 -3.51 -6.91
C ILE A 106 0.88 -4.21 -5.55
N PHE A 107 2.01 -4.45 -4.90
CA PHE A 107 2.04 -5.08 -3.58
C PHE A 107 1.41 -4.19 -2.50
N GLU A 108 1.73 -2.89 -2.47
CA GLU A 108 1.15 -1.92 -1.55
C GLU A 108 -0.38 -1.85 -1.69
N VAL A 109 -0.87 -1.69 -2.92
CA VAL A 109 -2.31 -1.65 -3.22
C VAL A 109 -3.00 -2.96 -2.85
N SER A 110 -2.35 -4.10 -3.10
CA SER A 110 -2.89 -5.41 -2.74
C SER A 110 -3.06 -5.57 -1.22
N LEU A 111 -2.06 -5.18 -0.42
CA LEU A 111 -2.14 -5.24 1.04
C LEU A 111 -3.21 -4.30 1.60
N LEU A 112 -3.31 -3.08 1.08
CA LEU A 112 -4.34 -2.12 1.49
C LEU A 112 -5.73 -2.62 1.10
N SER A 113 -5.90 -3.19 -0.10
CA SER A 113 -7.16 -3.80 -0.54
C SER A 113 -7.56 -4.98 0.34
N PHE A 114 -6.60 -5.82 0.75
CA PHE A 114 -6.85 -6.87 1.73
C PHE A 114 -7.39 -6.30 3.04
N GLY A 115 -6.79 -5.23 3.55
CA GLY A 115 -7.26 -4.53 4.76
C GLY A 115 -8.68 -3.97 4.61
N ILE A 116 -9.00 -3.41 3.43
CA ILE A 116 -10.35 -2.90 3.12
C ILE A 116 -11.38 -4.03 3.12
N VAL A 117 -11.11 -5.13 2.41
CA VAL A 117 -12.04 -6.25 2.32
C VAL A 117 -12.28 -6.88 3.69
N LEU A 118 -11.21 -7.06 4.47
CA LEU A 118 -11.33 -7.63 5.80
C LEU A 118 -12.09 -6.72 6.76
N GLY A 119 -11.74 -5.41 6.80
CA GLY A 119 -12.30 -4.47 7.76
C GLY A 119 -13.68 -3.91 7.38
N ALA A 120 -13.93 -3.65 6.09
CA ALA A 120 -15.18 -3.01 5.67
C ALA A 120 -16.26 -4.00 5.20
N ILE A 121 -15.87 -5.15 4.62
CA ILE A 121 -16.82 -6.09 4.01
C ILE A 121 -17.05 -7.30 4.91
N LYS A 122 -15.99 -7.92 5.42
CA LYS A 122 -16.10 -9.19 6.17
C LYS A 122 -16.40 -8.99 7.65
N SER A 123 -15.99 -7.88 8.21
CA SER A 123 -16.18 -7.57 9.63
C SER A 123 -16.60 -6.11 9.80
N PRO A 124 -17.79 -5.70 9.29
CA PRO A 124 -18.24 -4.30 9.32
C PRO A 124 -18.46 -3.76 10.75
N GLU A 125 -18.69 -4.64 11.72
CA GLU A 125 -18.80 -4.29 13.13
C GLU A 125 -17.46 -4.19 13.85
N ALA A 126 -16.41 -4.82 13.28
CA ALA A 126 -15.07 -4.73 13.81
C ALA A 126 -14.43 -3.37 13.49
N GLU A 127 -13.51 -2.97 14.34
CA GLU A 127 -12.72 -1.77 14.11
C GLU A 127 -11.86 -1.91 12.82
N ALA A 128 -11.63 -0.81 12.14
CA ALA A 128 -10.76 -0.72 10.95
C ALA A 128 -9.27 -1.03 11.25
N ALA A 129 -9.00 -1.76 12.33
CA ALA A 129 -7.67 -1.95 12.90
C ALA A 129 -6.66 -2.49 11.89
N VAL A 130 -7.03 -3.52 11.13
CA VAL A 130 -6.12 -4.12 10.13
C VAL A 130 -5.77 -3.12 9.03
N PHE A 131 -6.76 -2.37 8.53
CA PHE A 131 -6.54 -1.37 7.50
C PHE A 131 -5.67 -0.22 8.03
N ILE A 132 -5.93 0.27 9.24
CA ILE A 132 -5.14 1.34 9.88
C ILE A 132 -3.70 0.88 10.11
N VAL A 133 -3.50 -0.33 10.62
CA VAL A 133 -2.17 -0.90 10.84
C VAL A 133 -1.39 -0.98 9.53
N LEU A 134 -2.01 -1.43 8.44
CA LEU A 134 -1.36 -1.47 7.12
C LEU A 134 -1.03 -0.08 6.60
N LEU A 135 -1.93 0.91 6.78
CA LEU A 135 -1.67 2.30 6.40
C LEU A 135 -0.44 2.90 7.10
N VAL A 136 -0.15 2.48 8.33
CA VAL A 136 1.00 2.96 9.11
C VAL A 136 2.27 2.16 8.79
N ILE A 137 2.16 0.84 8.72
CA ILE A 137 3.32 -0.04 8.55
C ILE A 137 3.94 0.09 7.16
N ILE A 138 3.13 0.13 6.10
CA ILE A 138 3.65 0.18 4.72
C ILE A 138 4.59 1.37 4.49
N PRO A 139 4.27 2.62 4.86
CA PRO A 139 5.19 3.75 4.69
C PRO A 139 6.47 3.65 5.52
N MET A 140 6.42 2.97 6.66
CA MET A 140 7.63 2.75 7.47
C MET A 140 8.58 1.74 6.83
N MET A 141 8.07 0.89 5.96
CA MET A 141 8.82 -0.18 5.31
C MET A 141 9.45 0.24 3.98
N LEU A 142 8.86 1.19 3.28
CA LEU A 142 9.22 1.57 1.91
C LEU A 142 9.62 3.04 1.83
N TYR A 143 10.76 3.27 1.22
CA TYR A 143 11.19 4.63 0.85
C TYR A 143 10.53 4.99 -0.48
N ASP A 144 9.60 5.92 -0.44
CA ASP A 144 8.86 6.33 -1.63
C ASP A 144 8.85 7.84 -1.81
N VAL A 145 8.60 8.28 -3.05
CA VAL A 145 8.32 9.69 -3.32
C VAL A 145 7.05 10.09 -2.55
N LEU A 146 7.18 11.10 -1.69
CA LEU A 146 6.11 11.52 -0.79
C LEU A 146 4.78 11.73 -1.51
N LEU A 147 4.82 12.30 -2.72
CA LEU A 147 3.61 12.57 -3.51
C LEU A 147 2.83 11.27 -3.86
N PHE A 148 3.52 10.27 -4.41
CA PHE A 148 2.87 9.01 -4.81
C PHE A 148 2.35 8.24 -3.59
N SER A 149 3.15 8.21 -2.54
CA SER A 149 2.82 7.60 -1.26
C SER A 149 1.54 8.19 -0.66
N VAL A 150 1.44 9.52 -0.61
CA VAL A 150 0.24 10.22 -0.11
C VAL A 150 -0.97 10.00 -1.00
N LEU A 151 -0.80 10.05 -2.33
CA LEU A 151 -1.91 9.85 -3.28
C LEU A 151 -2.52 8.45 -3.17
N ILE A 152 -1.70 7.40 -3.14
CA ILE A 152 -2.18 6.02 -3.02
C ILE A 152 -2.97 5.86 -1.72
N ARG A 153 -2.43 6.31 -0.60
CA ARG A 153 -3.08 6.17 0.72
C ARG A 153 -4.36 6.99 0.82
N ALA A 154 -4.34 8.24 0.36
CA ALA A 154 -5.54 9.06 0.33
C ALA A 154 -6.66 8.41 -0.51
N THR A 155 -6.31 7.86 -1.68
CA THR A 155 -7.26 7.12 -2.52
C THR A 155 -7.81 5.90 -1.79
N MET A 156 -6.95 5.11 -1.13
CA MET A 156 -7.37 3.91 -0.40
C MET A 156 -8.23 4.24 0.83
N ILE A 157 -7.96 5.35 1.52
CA ILE A 157 -8.81 5.84 2.62
C ILE A 157 -10.21 6.21 2.08
N ILE A 158 -10.28 6.92 0.95
CA ILE A 158 -11.57 7.29 0.34
C ILE A 158 -12.34 6.02 -0.04
N VAL A 159 -11.68 5.06 -0.69
CA VAL A 159 -12.29 3.77 -1.07
C VAL A 159 -12.79 3.03 0.17
N TYR A 160 -12.00 2.96 1.25
CA TYR A 160 -12.41 2.36 2.51
C TYR A 160 -13.67 3.01 3.08
N VAL A 161 -13.70 4.35 3.16
CA VAL A 161 -14.84 5.10 3.70
C VAL A 161 -16.09 4.86 2.86
N VAL A 162 -15.99 4.91 1.53
CA VAL A 162 -17.13 4.68 0.64
C VAL A 162 -17.71 3.28 0.82
N ILE A 163 -16.86 2.25 0.85
CA ILE A 163 -17.30 0.86 1.04
C ILE A 163 -17.90 0.68 2.45
N ALA A 164 -17.26 1.20 3.48
CA ALA A 164 -17.73 1.08 4.85
C ALA A 164 -19.10 1.74 5.07
N LEU A 165 -19.35 2.89 4.43
CA LEU A 165 -20.68 3.53 4.47
C LEU A 165 -21.74 2.66 3.79
N GLN A 166 -21.46 2.13 2.60
CA GLN A 166 -22.40 1.27 1.88
C GLN A 166 -22.72 -0.04 2.62
N THR A 167 -21.72 -0.66 3.24
CA THR A 167 -21.92 -1.92 3.98
C THR A 167 -22.68 -1.72 5.28
N LYS A 168 -22.47 -0.59 5.97
CA LYS A 168 -23.21 -0.25 7.19
C LYS A 168 -24.69 0.05 6.90
N ASP A 169 -24.97 0.82 5.84
CA ASP A 169 -26.35 1.13 5.47
C ASP A 169 -27.16 -0.12 5.08
N MET A 170 -26.53 -1.09 4.40
CA MET A 170 -27.18 -2.37 4.10
C MET A 170 -27.44 -3.22 5.35
N GLY A 171 -26.59 -3.13 6.37
CA GLY A 171 -26.78 -3.82 7.66
C GLY A 171 -27.99 -3.31 8.44
N TYR A 172 -28.29 -2.03 8.40
CA TYR A 172 -29.49 -1.45 9.03
C TYR A 172 -30.78 -1.82 8.29
N CYS A 173 -30.76 -1.91 6.96
CA CYS A 173 -31.96 -2.31 6.17
C CYS A 173 -32.32 -3.80 6.33
N SER A 174 -31.42 -4.66 6.75
CA SER A 174 -31.71 -6.08 6.95
C SER A 174 -32.29 -6.43 8.32
N LEU A 175 -32.33 -5.46 9.26
CA LEU A 175 -32.82 -5.60 10.62
C LEU A 175 -34.21 -4.97 10.85
N THR A 176 -34.79 -4.32 9.84
CA THR A 176 -36.16 -3.80 9.82
C THR A 176 -37.04 -4.62 8.88
#